data_dacf7aa1ef683bfc47c0e5706715b2d3
#
_entry.id   dacf7aa1ef683bfc47c0e5706715b2d3
#
_cell.length_a   1.000
_cell.length_b   1.000
_cell.length_c   1.000
_cell.angle_alpha   90.00
_cell.angle_beta   90.00
_cell.angle_gamma   90.00
#
_symmetry.space_group_name_H-M   'P 1'
#
loop_
_entity.id
_entity.type
_entity.pdbx_description
1 polymer ?
#
loop_
_entity_poly.entity_id
_entity_poly.type
_entity_poly.pdbx_seq_one_letter_code
_entity_poly.pdbx_strand_id
1 'polypeptide(L)'
;MAETNSSNTADFEQALQIGRPPNVVKCFPNSKALIVSGKFIDRGMLGKGGAIAMAANGRNSFVIRGALKAAQRANAAIIIEIAKSEGGANAYCAVYYWNIARIVDAACNELGITIPVAIHADHYGLKSDQDVEAAKTEIPSLFEAGITSIAIDASHMPDDKHLLANLELYPFIPDWAGLETDIGEIKGKEGLSTVEEALFLIQGLNAHDIFPDWIALNNGTTHGIEDSGKGIQV
;
A
#
# COMPACT_ATOMS: atom_id res chain seq x y z
N MET A 1 -25.01 -3.69 28.00
CA MET A 1 -23.55 -3.75 27.69
C MET A 1 -23.06 -5.15 27.26
N ALA A 2 -23.80 -6.23 27.40
CA ALA A 2 -23.38 -7.59 26.96
C ALA A 2 -23.73 -7.89 25.47
N GLU A 3 -24.78 -7.28 24.92
CA GLU A 3 -25.21 -7.54 23.55
C GLU A 3 -24.30 -6.87 22.47
N THR A 4 -23.67 -5.76 22.79
CA THR A 4 -22.75 -5.08 21.87
C THR A 4 -21.41 -5.82 21.69
N ASN A 5 -20.99 -6.65 22.66
CA ASN A 5 -19.76 -7.42 22.54
C ASN A 5 -19.91 -8.68 21.67
N SER A 6 -21.09 -9.28 21.63
CA SER A 6 -21.33 -10.50 20.85
C SER A 6 -21.45 -10.22 19.35
N SER A 7 -22.08 -9.10 18.94
CA SER A 7 -22.17 -8.70 17.54
C SER A 7 -20.78 -8.33 16.96
N ASN A 8 -19.99 -7.56 17.68
CA ASN A 8 -18.64 -7.20 17.25
C ASN A 8 -17.71 -8.41 17.07
N THR A 9 -17.87 -9.45 17.86
CA THR A 9 -17.08 -10.68 17.72
C THR A 9 -17.50 -11.46 16.49
N ALA A 10 -18.82 -11.60 16.24
CA ALA A 10 -19.34 -12.29 15.06
C ALA A 10 -18.95 -11.56 13.75
N ASP A 11 -19.03 -10.24 13.74
CA ASP A 11 -18.61 -9.42 12.59
C ASP A 11 -17.11 -9.55 12.29
N PHE A 12 -16.29 -9.59 13.33
CA PHE A 12 -14.85 -9.80 13.18
C PHE A 12 -14.51 -11.21 12.67
N GLU A 13 -15.15 -12.25 13.19
CA GLU A 13 -14.96 -13.62 12.71
C GLU A 13 -15.39 -13.78 11.25
N GLN A 14 -16.48 -13.14 10.85
CA GLN A 14 -16.90 -13.09 9.45
C GLN A 14 -15.89 -12.34 8.59
N ALA A 15 -15.40 -11.18 9.03
CA ALA A 15 -14.38 -10.40 8.32
C ALA A 15 -13.08 -11.19 8.13
N LEU A 16 -12.66 -11.99 9.12
CA LEU A 16 -11.50 -12.88 9.00
C LEU A 16 -11.67 -13.94 7.91
N GLN A 17 -12.89 -14.45 7.72
CA GLN A 17 -13.17 -15.49 6.72
C GLN A 17 -13.17 -14.95 5.29
N ILE A 18 -13.73 -13.76 5.09
CA ILE A 18 -13.97 -13.21 3.73
C ILE A 18 -13.00 -12.09 3.33
N GLY A 19 -12.39 -11.40 4.29
CA GLY A 19 -11.57 -10.21 4.05
C GLY A 19 -10.11 -10.51 3.76
N ARG A 20 -9.60 -11.67 4.17
CA ARG A 20 -8.18 -12.03 3.98
C ARG A 20 -7.94 -12.54 2.57
N PRO A 21 -7.00 -11.96 1.82
CA PRO A 21 -6.70 -12.44 0.46
C PRO A 21 -6.00 -13.81 0.49
N PRO A 22 -6.03 -14.55 -0.65
CA PRO A 22 -5.56 -15.94 -0.72
C PRO A 22 -4.11 -16.14 -0.28
N ASN A 23 -3.22 -15.18 -0.59
CA ASN A 23 -1.82 -15.24 -0.19
C ASN A 23 -1.66 -15.14 1.34
N VAL A 24 -2.41 -14.27 2.00
CA VAL A 24 -2.39 -14.11 3.47
C VAL A 24 -2.91 -15.36 4.14
N VAL A 25 -3.98 -15.96 3.63
CA VAL A 25 -4.50 -17.24 4.14
C VAL A 25 -3.46 -18.35 3.99
N LYS A 26 -2.77 -18.40 2.85
CA LYS A 26 -1.68 -19.36 2.58
C LYS A 26 -0.48 -19.17 3.51
N CYS A 27 -0.05 -17.91 3.69
CA CYS A 27 1.13 -17.60 4.53
C CYS A 27 0.86 -17.79 6.03
N PHE A 28 -0.36 -17.47 6.48
CA PHE A 28 -0.73 -17.39 7.90
C PHE A 28 -2.06 -18.11 8.18
N PRO A 29 -2.18 -19.41 7.93
CA PRO A 29 -3.47 -20.13 7.96
C PRO A 29 -4.17 -20.10 9.34
N ASN A 30 -3.42 -20.01 10.41
CA ASN A 30 -3.94 -20.02 11.79
C ASN A 30 -3.99 -18.61 12.42
N SER A 31 -3.68 -17.57 11.66
CA SER A 31 -3.64 -16.21 12.19
C SER A 31 -5.04 -15.65 12.40
N LYS A 32 -5.17 -14.82 13.44
CA LYS A 32 -6.35 -13.98 13.70
C LYS A 32 -6.14 -12.51 13.30
N ALA A 33 -5.04 -12.20 12.62
CA ALA A 33 -4.81 -10.86 12.08
C ALA A 33 -5.71 -10.62 10.87
N LEU A 34 -6.48 -9.54 10.88
CA LEU A 34 -7.32 -9.12 9.76
C LEU A 34 -6.48 -8.35 8.73
N ILE A 35 -5.54 -9.07 8.11
CA ILE A 35 -4.75 -8.54 7.00
C ILE A 35 -5.59 -8.63 5.74
N VAL A 36 -5.89 -7.47 5.13
CA VAL A 36 -6.81 -7.32 4.00
C VAL A 36 -6.10 -6.74 2.78
N SER A 37 -6.71 -6.84 1.62
CA SER A 37 -6.28 -6.11 0.43
C SER A 37 -6.40 -4.59 0.63
N GLY A 38 -5.50 -3.82 0.01
CA GLY A 38 -5.63 -2.38 -0.08
C GLY A 38 -6.96 -1.94 -0.69
N LYS A 39 -7.49 -2.69 -1.66
CA LYS A 39 -8.84 -2.46 -2.24
C LYS A 39 -9.96 -2.40 -1.20
N PHE A 40 -9.88 -3.20 -0.14
CA PHE A 40 -10.90 -3.18 0.93
C PHE A 40 -10.83 -1.90 1.75
N ILE A 41 -9.64 -1.38 2.00
CA ILE A 41 -9.46 -0.11 2.69
C ILE A 41 -10.00 1.03 1.83
N ASP A 42 -9.67 1.05 0.53
CA ASP A 42 -10.18 2.03 -0.42
C ASP A 42 -11.72 2.03 -0.46
N ARG A 43 -12.34 0.88 -0.68
CA ARG A 43 -13.80 0.75 -0.68
C ARG A 43 -14.43 1.17 0.64
N GLY A 44 -13.77 0.88 1.75
CA GLY A 44 -14.22 1.32 3.08
C GLY A 44 -14.19 2.84 3.24
N MET A 45 -13.16 3.51 2.71
CA MET A 45 -13.06 4.97 2.69
C MET A 45 -14.14 5.60 1.80
N LEU A 46 -14.32 5.08 0.59
CA LEU A 46 -15.37 5.54 -0.34
C LEU A 46 -16.76 5.36 0.27
N GLY A 47 -17.03 4.21 0.89
CA GLY A 47 -18.32 3.94 1.54
C GLY A 47 -18.64 4.87 2.72
N LYS A 48 -17.61 5.43 3.36
CA LYS A 48 -17.78 6.45 4.44
C LYS A 48 -17.96 7.86 3.91
N GLY A 49 -17.73 8.11 2.62
CA GLY A 49 -17.97 9.40 2.00
C GLY A 49 -17.05 10.54 2.47
N GLY A 50 -15.77 10.26 2.69
CA GLY A 50 -14.76 11.26 3.10
C GLY A 50 -13.97 10.84 4.33
N ALA A 51 -13.39 9.64 4.28
CA ALA A 51 -12.45 9.13 5.26
C ALA A 51 -11.04 9.10 4.67
N ILE A 52 -10.02 9.13 5.54
CA ILE A 52 -8.63 8.88 5.19
C ILE A 52 -8.13 7.66 5.97
N ALA A 53 -7.25 6.88 5.38
CA ALA A 53 -6.47 5.88 6.08
C ALA A 53 -5.02 6.38 6.23
N MET A 54 -4.42 6.11 7.38
CA MET A 54 -3.00 6.38 7.58
C MET A 54 -2.19 5.27 6.92
N ALA A 55 -1.23 5.63 6.10
CA ALA A 55 -0.14 4.76 5.66
C ALA A 55 1.09 5.02 6.53
N ALA A 56 1.54 4.00 7.24
CA ALA A 56 2.63 4.09 8.21
C ALA A 56 3.84 3.32 7.71
N ASN A 57 4.93 4.04 7.47
CA ASN A 57 6.19 3.44 7.05
C ASN A 57 6.78 2.52 8.13
N GLY A 58 6.89 1.25 7.82
CA GLY A 58 7.23 0.16 8.74
C GLY A 58 8.71 -0.19 8.81
N ARG A 59 9.64 0.77 8.81
CA ARG A 59 11.10 0.54 8.77
C ARG A 59 11.65 -0.39 9.86
N ASN A 60 10.94 -0.54 10.96
CA ASN A 60 11.30 -1.46 12.03
C ASN A 60 10.08 -1.95 12.81
N SER A 61 10.24 -3.05 13.54
CA SER A 61 9.13 -3.68 14.29
C SER A 61 8.53 -2.81 15.39
N PHE A 62 9.28 -1.88 15.98
CA PHE A 62 8.75 -0.99 17.03
C PHE A 62 7.78 0.04 16.44
N VAL A 63 8.10 0.60 15.26
CA VAL A 63 7.21 1.51 14.54
C VAL A 63 5.93 0.78 14.14
N ILE A 64 6.03 -0.42 13.55
CA ILE A 64 4.85 -1.24 13.20
C ILE A 64 3.95 -1.46 14.41
N ARG A 65 4.51 -1.89 15.53
CA ARG A 65 3.75 -2.13 16.78
C ARG A 65 3.09 -0.87 17.33
N GLY A 66 3.80 0.26 17.26
CA GLY A 66 3.27 1.57 17.67
C GLY A 66 2.10 2.01 16.81
N ALA A 67 2.24 1.92 15.49
CA ALA A 67 1.21 2.26 14.51
C ALA A 67 -0.05 1.38 14.67
N LEU A 68 0.12 0.05 14.78
CA LEU A 68 -0.99 -0.88 15.01
C LEU A 68 -1.75 -0.58 16.30
N LYS A 69 -1.04 -0.31 17.41
CA LYS A 69 -1.68 0.09 18.68
C LYS A 69 -2.44 1.41 18.58
N ALA A 70 -1.89 2.38 17.85
CA ALA A 70 -2.55 3.67 17.64
C ALA A 70 -3.83 3.51 16.82
N ALA A 71 -3.76 2.76 15.72
CA ALA A 71 -4.91 2.44 14.87
C ALA A 71 -5.99 1.66 15.63
N GLN A 72 -5.61 0.65 16.42
CA GLN A 72 -6.55 -0.10 17.26
C GLN A 72 -7.26 0.82 18.26
N ARG A 73 -6.55 1.75 18.91
CA ARG A 73 -7.18 2.71 19.84
C ARG A 73 -8.12 3.67 19.13
N ALA A 74 -7.79 4.05 17.89
CA ALA A 74 -8.64 4.90 17.05
C ALA A 74 -9.82 4.14 16.41
N ASN A 75 -9.85 2.81 16.53
CA ASN A 75 -10.78 1.93 15.81
C ASN A 75 -10.80 2.24 14.29
N ALA A 76 -9.61 2.36 13.71
CA ALA A 76 -9.41 2.75 12.32
C ALA A 76 -8.59 1.71 11.58
N ALA A 77 -8.91 1.46 10.30
CA ALA A 77 -8.05 0.70 9.41
C ALA A 77 -6.70 1.41 9.23
N ILE A 78 -5.65 0.65 8.92
CA ILE A 78 -4.31 1.19 8.70
C ILE A 78 -3.61 0.46 7.55
N ILE A 79 -2.73 1.17 6.85
CA ILE A 79 -1.80 0.61 5.89
C ILE A 79 -0.41 0.59 6.56
N ILE A 80 0.25 -0.55 6.55
CA ILE A 80 1.67 -0.66 6.92
C ILE A 80 2.45 -0.83 5.63
N GLU A 81 3.39 0.05 5.39
CA GLU A 81 4.11 0.13 4.12
C GLU A 81 5.62 0.21 4.30
N ILE A 82 6.35 -0.02 3.23
CA ILE A 82 7.76 0.26 3.11
C ILE A 82 8.11 0.52 1.65
N ALA A 83 8.95 1.53 1.39
CA ALA A 83 9.38 1.86 0.04
C ALA A 83 10.46 0.89 -0.48
N LYS A 84 10.53 0.72 -1.82
CA LYS A 84 11.56 -0.14 -2.46
C LYS A 84 12.98 0.25 -2.08
N SER A 85 13.26 1.54 -1.97
CA SER A 85 14.57 2.06 -1.56
C SER A 85 14.95 1.71 -0.13
N GLU A 86 13.97 1.39 0.72
CA GLU A 86 14.14 1.10 2.14
C GLU A 86 14.05 -0.40 2.44
N GLY A 87 13.13 -1.11 1.77
CA GLY A 87 12.79 -2.51 2.03
C GLY A 87 12.85 -3.44 0.81
N GLY A 88 13.39 -3.00 -0.32
CA GLY A 88 13.64 -3.85 -1.49
C GLY A 88 14.87 -4.76 -1.31
N ALA A 89 15.26 -5.47 -2.36
CA ALA A 89 16.34 -6.46 -2.35
C ALA A 89 17.71 -5.92 -1.89
N ASN A 90 17.99 -4.65 -2.17
CA ASN A 90 19.27 -3.99 -1.82
C ASN A 90 19.10 -2.92 -0.73
N ALA A 91 18.08 -3.06 0.09
CA ALA A 91 17.70 -2.05 1.05
C ALA A 91 18.46 -2.15 2.38
N TYR A 92 18.33 -1.10 3.19
CA TYR A 92 19.08 -0.98 4.45
C TYR A 92 18.22 -1.25 5.70
N CYS A 93 16.89 -1.35 5.57
CA CYS A 93 16.02 -1.61 6.72
C CYS A 93 16.02 -3.08 7.12
N ALA A 94 15.88 -3.34 8.41
CA ALA A 94 15.68 -4.70 8.94
C ALA A 94 14.32 -5.28 8.55
N VAL A 95 13.32 -4.43 8.38
CA VAL A 95 12.04 -4.77 7.76
C VAL A 95 12.16 -4.54 6.26
N TYR A 96 11.72 -5.51 5.47
CA TYR A 96 11.79 -5.47 4.02
C TYR A 96 10.61 -6.24 3.41
N TYR A 97 10.41 -6.14 2.11
CA TYR A 97 9.23 -6.67 1.42
C TYR A 97 8.88 -8.12 1.76
N TRP A 98 9.87 -9.00 1.90
CA TRP A 98 9.63 -10.43 2.14
C TRP A 98 9.48 -10.82 3.62
N ASN A 99 9.58 -9.85 4.56
CA ASN A 99 9.36 -10.15 5.98
C ASN A 99 8.30 -9.26 6.65
N ILE A 100 7.92 -8.12 6.06
CA ILE A 100 6.99 -7.15 6.65
C ILE A 100 5.65 -7.79 7.02
N ALA A 101 5.09 -8.62 6.14
CA ALA A 101 3.81 -9.30 6.39
C ALA A 101 3.88 -10.22 7.61
N ARG A 102 4.97 -10.95 7.77
CA ARG A 102 5.19 -11.82 8.93
C ARG A 102 5.34 -11.03 10.23
N ILE A 103 6.01 -9.88 10.18
CA ILE A 103 6.17 -9.00 11.35
C ILE A 103 4.83 -8.38 11.74
N VAL A 104 4.04 -7.93 10.77
CA VAL A 104 2.69 -7.37 10.99
C VAL A 104 1.77 -8.45 11.55
N ASP A 105 1.74 -9.64 10.95
CA ASP A 105 0.92 -10.76 11.41
C ASP A 105 1.23 -11.12 12.87
N ALA A 106 2.51 -11.32 13.19
CA ALA A 106 2.95 -11.63 14.55
C ALA A 106 2.54 -10.53 15.55
N ALA A 107 2.75 -9.25 15.18
CA ALA A 107 2.38 -8.13 16.03
C ALA A 107 0.86 -8.03 16.25
N CYS A 108 0.06 -8.26 15.20
CA CYS A 108 -1.41 -8.27 15.32
C CYS A 108 -1.89 -9.36 16.28
N ASN A 109 -1.40 -10.59 16.12
CA ASN A 109 -1.78 -11.71 16.99
C ASN A 109 -1.34 -11.47 18.44
N GLU A 110 -0.10 -11.01 18.66
CA GLU A 110 0.43 -10.75 20.00
C GLU A 110 -0.30 -9.61 20.73
N LEU A 111 -0.65 -8.54 19.99
CA LEU A 111 -1.28 -7.35 20.56
C LEU A 111 -2.82 -7.41 20.58
N GLY A 112 -3.41 -8.44 20.01
CA GLY A 112 -4.87 -8.55 19.90
C GLY A 112 -5.48 -7.49 18.99
N ILE A 113 -4.82 -7.18 17.87
CA ILE A 113 -5.29 -6.18 16.87
C ILE A 113 -6.42 -6.79 16.06
N THR A 114 -7.56 -6.11 16.01
CA THR A 114 -8.78 -6.56 15.31
C THR A 114 -9.21 -5.63 14.18
N ILE A 115 -8.55 -4.49 14.01
CA ILE A 115 -8.82 -3.57 12.90
C ILE A 115 -8.23 -4.10 11.58
N PRO A 116 -8.79 -3.73 10.42
CA PRO A 116 -8.22 -4.07 9.12
C PRO A 116 -6.84 -3.45 8.93
N VAL A 117 -5.91 -4.26 8.41
CA VAL A 117 -4.52 -3.84 8.11
C VAL A 117 -4.19 -4.24 6.68
N ALA A 118 -3.82 -3.31 5.82
CA ALA A 118 -3.20 -3.62 4.53
C ALA A 118 -1.67 -3.56 4.64
N ILE A 119 -0.98 -4.32 3.80
CA ILE A 119 0.48 -4.33 3.71
C ILE A 119 0.86 -3.91 2.31
N HIS A 120 1.51 -2.76 2.21
CA HIS A 120 1.74 -2.08 0.96
C HIS A 120 3.23 -2.02 0.59
N ALA A 121 3.54 -2.41 -0.64
CA ALA A 121 4.83 -2.15 -1.26
C ALA A 121 4.79 -0.75 -1.87
N ASP A 122 5.24 0.23 -1.06
CA ASP A 122 5.24 1.64 -1.39
C ASP A 122 6.37 1.98 -2.37
N HIS A 123 6.12 2.93 -3.26
CA HIS A 123 7.11 3.42 -4.24
C HIS A 123 7.95 2.29 -4.84
N TYR A 124 7.30 1.33 -5.52
CA TYR A 124 8.01 0.30 -6.26
C TYR A 124 8.67 0.92 -7.49
N GLY A 125 9.77 1.65 -7.23
CA GLY A 125 10.44 2.52 -8.19
C GLY A 125 11.07 1.77 -9.34
N LEU A 126 10.84 2.26 -10.57
CA LEU A 126 11.35 1.78 -11.85
C LEU A 126 12.00 2.94 -12.57
N LYS A 127 13.27 2.78 -12.97
CA LYS A 127 14.05 3.86 -13.61
C LYS A 127 14.51 3.51 -15.02
N SER A 128 14.31 2.25 -15.42
CA SER A 128 14.77 1.73 -16.70
C SER A 128 13.94 0.53 -17.15
N ASP A 129 13.99 0.22 -18.46
CA ASP A 129 13.38 -0.99 -19.02
C ASP A 129 13.93 -2.27 -18.35
N GLN A 130 15.18 -2.26 -17.86
CA GLN A 130 15.77 -3.37 -17.11
C GLN A 130 15.08 -3.58 -15.75
N ASP A 131 14.70 -2.48 -15.06
CA ASP A 131 13.96 -2.57 -13.81
C ASP A 131 12.56 -3.16 -14.05
N VAL A 132 11.91 -2.82 -15.17
CA VAL A 132 10.62 -3.39 -15.57
C VAL A 132 10.73 -4.89 -15.78
N GLU A 133 11.77 -5.36 -16.50
CA GLU A 133 11.99 -6.80 -16.70
C GLU A 133 12.24 -7.54 -15.38
N ALA A 134 13.05 -6.99 -14.49
CA ALA A 134 13.31 -7.58 -13.17
C ALA A 134 12.02 -7.64 -12.32
N ALA A 135 11.17 -6.62 -12.41
CA ALA A 135 9.92 -6.51 -11.67
C ALA A 135 8.92 -7.63 -12.01
N LYS A 136 8.92 -8.15 -13.25
CA LYS A 136 8.05 -9.26 -13.67
C LYS A 136 8.25 -10.54 -12.84
N THR A 137 9.44 -10.72 -12.29
CA THR A 137 9.76 -11.84 -11.37
C THR A 137 9.63 -11.43 -9.91
N GLU A 138 10.03 -10.21 -9.57
CA GLU A 138 10.05 -9.74 -8.19
C GLU A 138 8.64 -9.50 -7.65
N ILE A 139 7.75 -8.82 -8.40
CA ILE A 139 6.39 -8.50 -7.95
C ILE A 139 5.60 -9.75 -7.51
N PRO A 140 5.52 -10.85 -8.27
CA PRO A 140 4.87 -12.07 -7.79
C PRO A 140 5.41 -12.58 -6.46
N SER A 141 6.74 -12.49 -6.25
CA SER A 141 7.37 -12.93 -5.00
C SER A 141 6.97 -12.08 -3.78
N LEU A 142 6.66 -10.78 -3.99
CA LEU A 142 6.16 -9.91 -2.93
C LEU A 142 4.78 -10.37 -2.47
N PHE A 143 3.89 -10.67 -3.41
CA PHE A 143 2.57 -11.20 -3.08
C PHE A 143 2.66 -12.58 -2.43
N GLU A 144 3.57 -13.43 -2.88
CA GLU A 144 3.83 -14.72 -2.21
C GLU A 144 4.32 -14.54 -0.76
N ALA A 145 5.01 -13.45 -0.45
CA ALA A 145 5.46 -13.12 0.90
C ALA A 145 4.39 -12.48 1.80
N GLY A 146 3.20 -12.15 1.25
CA GLY A 146 2.07 -11.62 2.01
C GLY A 146 1.78 -10.13 1.84
N ILE A 147 2.43 -9.45 0.88
CA ILE A 147 2.05 -8.08 0.45
C ILE A 147 0.61 -8.12 -0.08
N THR A 148 -0.18 -7.07 0.17
CA THR A 148 -1.59 -7.01 -0.20
C THR A 148 -1.96 -5.84 -1.11
N SER A 149 -1.02 -4.96 -1.37
CA SER A 149 -1.12 -3.85 -2.34
C SER A 149 0.26 -3.37 -2.76
N ILE A 150 0.35 -2.71 -3.90
CA ILE A 150 1.60 -2.22 -4.47
C ILE A 150 1.40 -0.89 -5.19
N ALA A 151 2.38 0.02 -5.07
CA ALA A 151 2.50 1.23 -5.89
C ALA A 151 3.48 0.98 -7.03
N ILE A 152 3.05 1.07 -8.28
CA ILE A 152 3.95 1.04 -9.44
C ILE A 152 4.41 2.45 -9.72
N ASP A 153 5.66 2.73 -9.39
CA ASP A 153 6.28 4.04 -9.53
C ASP A 153 7.32 4.04 -10.67
N ALA A 154 6.89 4.41 -11.87
CA ALA A 154 7.77 4.67 -12.99
C ALA A 154 7.88 6.18 -13.31
N SER A 155 7.59 7.04 -12.33
CA SER A 155 7.56 8.50 -12.47
C SER A 155 8.91 9.13 -12.86
N HIS A 156 10.02 8.41 -12.68
CA HIS A 156 11.34 8.83 -13.16
C HIS A 156 11.59 8.54 -14.65
N MET A 157 10.67 7.83 -15.32
CA MET A 157 10.75 7.54 -16.76
C MET A 157 9.94 8.57 -17.56
N PRO A 158 10.20 8.74 -18.86
CA PRO A 158 9.32 9.53 -19.73
C PRO A 158 7.88 9.04 -19.68
N ASP A 159 6.90 9.94 -19.89
CA ASP A 159 5.46 9.65 -19.70
C ASP A 159 4.96 8.42 -20.47
N ASP A 160 5.40 8.26 -21.72
CA ASP A 160 5.08 7.09 -22.55
C ASP A 160 5.65 5.80 -21.98
N LYS A 161 6.88 5.83 -21.46
CA LYS A 161 7.53 4.71 -20.78
C LYS A 161 6.90 4.42 -19.43
N HIS A 162 6.49 5.45 -18.71
CA HIS A 162 5.76 5.33 -17.45
C HIS A 162 4.45 4.56 -17.66
N LEU A 163 3.65 4.96 -18.65
CA LEU A 163 2.41 4.25 -18.98
C LEU A 163 2.71 2.80 -19.40
N LEU A 164 3.68 2.57 -20.29
CA LEU A 164 4.04 1.23 -20.74
C LEU A 164 4.50 0.33 -19.59
N ALA A 165 5.30 0.83 -18.66
CA ALA A 165 5.74 0.06 -17.49
C ALA A 165 4.55 -0.42 -16.64
N ASN A 166 3.57 0.46 -16.39
CA ASN A 166 2.34 0.07 -15.70
C ASN A 166 1.57 -1.01 -16.46
N LEU A 167 1.39 -0.85 -17.79
CA LEU A 167 0.70 -1.84 -18.64
C LEU A 167 1.41 -3.19 -18.64
N GLU A 168 2.75 -3.21 -18.72
CA GLU A 168 3.54 -4.43 -18.74
C GLU A 168 3.53 -5.16 -17.40
N LEU A 169 3.46 -4.45 -16.28
CA LEU A 169 3.53 -5.04 -14.94
C LEU A 169 2.17 -5.42 -14.38
N TYR A 170 1.09 -4.81 -14.86
CA TYR A 170 -0.27 -5.11 -14.40
C TYR A 170 -0.63 -6.60 -14.41
N PRO A 171 -0.26 -7.42 -15.44
CA PRO A 171 -0.57 -8.85 -15.45
C PRO A 171 0.09 -9.67 -14.32
N PHE A 172 1.09 -9.11 -13.65
CA PHE A 172 1.79 -9.75 -12.51
C PHE A 172 1.19 -9.36 -11.15
N ILE A 173 0.18 -8.48 -11.14
CA ILE A 173 -0.53 -8.04 -9.95
C ILE A 173 -1.84 -8.82 -9.84
N PRO A 174 -2.09 -9.55 -8.75
CA PRO A 174 -3.34 -10.30 -8.59
C PRO A 174 -4.56 -9.37 -8.55
N ASP A 175 -5.68 -9.79 -9.15
CA ASP A 175 -6.93 -9.01 -9.21
C ASP A 175 -7.47 -8.56 -7.85
N TRP A 176 -7.17 -9.31 -6.81
CA TRP A 176 -7.56 -8.98 -5.44
C TRP A 176 -6.64 -7.95 -4.78
N ALA A 177 -5.43 -7.72 -5.30
CA ALA A 177 -4.48 -6.79 -4.70
C ALA A 177 -4.88 -5.33 -4.94
N GLY A 178 -4.55 -4.44 -4.01
CA GLY A 178 -4.66 -3.00 -4.22
C GLY A 178 -3.57 -2.52 -5.17
N LEU A 179 -3.94 -1.64 -6.09
CA LEU A 179 -3.02 -1.01 -7.04
C LEU A 179 -2.98 0.49 -6.83
N GLU A 180 -1.78 1.00 -6.65
CA GLU A 180 -1.47 2.43 -6.68
C GLU A 180 -0.59 2.73 -7.88
N THR A 181 -0.72 3.92 -8.45
CA THR A 181 0.21 4.47 -9.45
C THR A 181 0.63 5.87 -9.06
N ASP A 182 1.89 6.19 -9.29
CA ASP A 182 2.45 7.51 -8.98
C ASP A 182 2.33 8.45 -10.17
N ILE A 183 1.90 9.70 -9.95
CA ILE A 183 1.81 10.73 -10.98
C ILE A 183 2.96 11.69 -10.84
N GLY A 184 3.96 11.52 -11.71
CA GLY A 184 5.13 12.39 -11.74
C GLY A 184 6.08 12.17 -10.56
N GLU A 185 7.32 12.58 -10.74
CA GLU A 185 8.33 12.55 -9.70
C GLU A 185 8.01 13.54 -8.58
N ILE A 186 8.37 13.22 -7.33
CA ILE A 186 8.34 14.19 -6.23
C ILE A 186 9.38 15.27 -6.53
N LYS A 187 8.92 16.37 -7.12
CA LYS A 187 9.74 17.49 -7.55
C LYS A 187 10.08 18.47 -6.42
N GLY A 188 9.56 18.24 -5.20
CA GLY A 188 9.77 19.10 -4.06
C GLY A 188 9.37 20.54 -4.35
N LYS A 189 10.35 21.46 -4.36
CA LYS A 189 10.11 22.87 -4.67
C LYS A 189 9.84 23.17 -6.15
N GLU A 190 10.07 22.22 -7.05
CA GLU A 190 10.00 22.42 -8.49
C GLU A 190 8.58 22.30 -9.06
N GLY A 191 7.64 21.80 -8.31
CA GLY A 191 6.25 21.82 -8.76
C GLY A 191 5.32 20.76 -8.17
N LEU A 192 4.05 20.98 -8.39
CA LEU A 192 2.97 20.05 -8.06
C LEU A 192 2.75 19.09 -9.25
N SER A 193 2.14 17.94 -9.01
CA SER A 193 1.59 17.13 -10.10
C SER A 193 0.56 17.94 -10.86
N THR A 194 0.62 17.90 -12.18
CA THR A 194 -0.32 18.65 -13.03
C THR A 194 -1.54 17.80 -13.39
N VAL A 195 -2.63 18.47 -13.77
CA VAL A 195 -3.84 17.80 -14.25
C VAL A 195 -3.54 17.02 -15.55
N GLU A 196 -2.69 17.57 -16.41
CA GLU A 196 -2.30 16.97 -17.68
C GLU A 196 -1.52 15.66 -17.47
N GLU A 197 -0.53 15.64 -16.56
CA GLU A 197 0.22 14.43 -16.19
C GLU A 197 -0.72 13.35 -15.65
N ALA A 198 -1.61 13.72 -14.72
CA ALA A 198 -2.58 12.80 -14.14
C ALA A 198 -3.54 12.23 -15.20
N LEU A 199 -4.10 13.09 -16.05
CA LEU A 199 -5.05 12.66 -17.08
C LEU A 199 -4.37 11.76 -18.13
N PHE A 200 -3.14 12.05 -18.52
CA PHE A 200 -2.39 11.22 -19.47
C PHE A 200 -2.28 9.77 -18.96
N LEU A 201 -1.79 9.60 -17.73
CA LEU A 201 -1.57 8.27 -17.18
C LEU A 201 -2.89 7.55 -16.91
N ILE A 202 -3.85 8.21 -16.24
CA ILE A 202 -5.10 7.56 -15.85
C ILE A 202 -5.98 7.21 -17.05
N GLN A 203 -6.08 8.10 -18.04
CA GLN A 203 -6.80 7.80 -19.27
C GLN A 203 -6.12 6.69 -20.07
N GLY A 204 -4.78 6.68 -20.11
CA GLY A 204 -4.00 5.63 -20.74
C GLY A 204 -4.25 4.26 -20.09
N LEU A 205 -4.22 4.19 -18.75
CA LEU A 205 -4.54 2.95 -18.02
C LEU A 205 -5.99 2.51 -18.22
N ASN A 206 -6.95 3.45 -18.11
CA ASN A 206 -8.37 3.15 -18.27
C ASN A 206 -8.71 2.66 -19.69
N ALA A 207 -7.99 3.15 -20.72
CA ALA A 207 -8.16 2.65 -22.09
C ALA A 207 -7.75 1.18 -22.28
N HIS A 208 -7.04 0.61 -21.30
CA HIS A 208 -6.63 -0.80 -21.23
C HIS A 208 -7.34 -1.56 -20.10
N ASP A 209 -8.49 -1.05 -19.61
CA ASP A 209 -9.28 -1.63 -18.53
C ASP A 209 -8.52 -1.77 -17.19
N ILE A 210 -7.53 -0.90 -16.95
CA ILE A 210 -6.78 -0.83 -15.70
C ILE A 210 -7.26 0.38 -14.90
N PHE A 211 -7.78 0.12 -13.69
CA PHE A 211 -8.33 1.14 -12.80
C PHE A 211 -7.60 1.07 -11.47
N PRO A 212 -6.57 1.91 -11.25
CA PRO A 212 -5.89 1.98 -9.96
C PRO A 212 -6.86 2.33 -8.83
N ASP A 213 -6.64 1.74 -7.65
CA ASP A 213 -7.41 2.07 -6.45
C ASP A 213 -6.95 3.41 -5.85
N TRP A 214 -5.65 3.71 -5.98
CA TRP A 214 -5.04 4.95 -5.49
C TRP A 214 -4.13 5.60 -6.52
N ILE A 215 -3.98 6.91 -6.36
CA ILE A 215 -3.07 7.73 -7.17
C ILE A 215 -2.22 8.57 -6.22
N ALA A 216 -0.91 8.42 -6.29
CA ALA A 216 0.02 9.29 -5.58
C ALA A 216 0.26 10.57 -6.38
N LEU A 217 0.08 11.70 -5.71
CA LEU A 217 0.26 13.03 -6.28
C LEU A 217 1.33 13.81 -5.52
N ASN A 218 2.17 14.53 -6.23
CA ASN A 218 3.04 15.51 -5.60
C ASN A 218 2.21 16.76 -5.24
N ASN A 219 1.99 16.95 -3.96
CA ASN A 219 1.20 18.07 -3.41
C ASN A 219 2.07 19.15 -2.74
N GLY A 220 3.36 19.23 -3.10
CA GLY A 220 4.30 20.25 -2.63
C GLY A 220 5.14 19.86 -1.42
N THR A 221 5.10 18.59 -1.01
CA THR A 221 5.99 18.07 0.02
C THR A 221 7.25 17.48 -0.59
N THR A 222 8.30 17.34 0.22
CA THR A 222 9.53 16.59 -0.12
C THR A 222 9.74 15.46 0.87
N HIS A 223 10.58 14.49 0.50
CA HIS A 223 11.02 13.47 1.45
C HIS A 223 11.90 14.09 2.54
N GLY A 224 11.61 13.77 3.78
CA GLY A 224 12.37 14.21 4.95
C GLY A 224 11.79 15.44 5.65
N ILE A 225 12.63 16.17 6.34
CA ILE A 225 12.26 17.39 7.09
C ILE A 225 12.50 18.60 6.19
N GLU A 226 11.43 19.32 5.86
CA GLU A 226 11.54 20.60 5.18
C GLU A 226 11.37 21.77 6.16
N ASP A 227 12.28 22.73 6.08
CA ASP A 227 12.20 24.01 6.80
C ASP A 227 11.61 25.12 5.90
N SER A 228 10.64 24.77 5.05
CA SER A 228 10.11 25.72 4.06
C SER A 228 9.04 26.67 4.61
N GLY A 229 8.45 26.36 5.75
CA GLY A 229 7.33 27.12 6.32
C GLY A 229 6.07 27.16 5.45
N LYS A 230 6.06 26.49 4.32
CA LYS A 230 4.93 26.34 3.40
C LYS A 230 4.31 24.97 3.66
N GLY A 231 3.17 24.91 4.27
CA GLY A 231 2.45 23.65 4.49
C GLY A 231 2.11 22.90 3.19
N ILE A 232 1.52 21.73 3.34
CA ILE A 232 0.99 20.90 2.25
C ILE A 232 0.03 21.72 1.40
N GLN A 233 0.17 21.69 0.10
CA GLN A 233 -0.77 22.28 -0.86
C GLN A 233 -1.86 21.24 -1.19
N VAL A 234 -3.12 21.60 -1.00
CA VAL A 234 -4.29 20.74 -1.24
C VAL A 234 -5.11 21.31 -2.37
#